data_11c6747d46899663c3a9a71a14cc0358
#
_entry.id   11c6747d46899663c3a9a71a14cc0358
#
_cell.length_a   1.000
_cell.length_b   1.000
_cell.length_c   1.000
_cell.angle_alpha   90.00
_cell.angle_beta   90.00
_cell.angle_gamma   90.00
#
_symmetry.space_group_name_H-M   'P 1'
#
loop_
_entity.id
_entity.type
_entity.pdbx_description
1 polymer ?
#
loop_
_entity_poly.entity_id
_entity_poly.type
_entity_poly.pdbx_seq_one_letter_code
_entity_poly.pdbx_strand_id
1 'polypeptide(L)'
;SNYNGAPWPEETQKAFIDYLKTGGGFVVVHAANNAFGNWKEYNEAIGLGGWGGRNEKSGPYIYVNADGKLVRDTSPGRGGNHGAQHPFVVTVRDSKHPVTKGMPGQWLHEKDELYDLLRGPAENMTVLATAYGSKEFGGTGRHEPMIFTVDYGKGRVFHTPMGHGIYSQECVGF
;
A
#
# COMPACT_ATOMS: atom_id res chain seq x y z
N SER A 1 6.00 -6.69 7.83
CA SER A 1 6.91 -7.84 7.81
C SER A 1 6.87 -8.51 6.45
N ASN A 2 8.01 -8.87 5.96
CA ASN A 2 8.15 -9.65 4.73
C ASN A 2 7.90 -11.13 5.05
N TYR A 3 6.65 -11.55 5.02
CA TYR A 3 6.28 -12.91 5.37
C TYR A 3 6.14 -13.79 4.13
N ASN A 4 7.04 -14.75 3.99
CA ASN A 4 7.04 -15.79 2.97
C ASN A 4 7.00 -17.18 3.64
N GLY A 5 5.91 -17.49 4.31
CA GLY A 5 5.77 -18.74 5.04
C GLY A 5 4.44 -19.44 4.77
N ALA A 6 4.20 -20.52 5.48
CA ALA A 6 2.92 -21.20 5.46
C ALA A 6 1.80 -20.26 5.92
N PRO A 7 0.56 -20.46 5.46
CA PRO A 7 -0.59 -19.74 6.01
C PRO A 7 -0.65 -19.86 7.53
N TRP A 8 -1.06 -18.82 8.21
CA TRP A 8 -1.33 -18.93 9.65
C TRP A 8 -2.41 -19.97 9.90
N PRO A 9 -2.41 -20.62 11.07
CA PRO A 9 -3.52 -21.49 11.45
C PRO A 9 -4.86 -20.77 11.33
N GLU A 10 -5.89 -21.48 10.94
CA GLU A 10 -7.21 -20.91 10.68
C GLU A 10 -7.79 -20.14 11.87
N GLU A 11 -7.59 -20.69 13.08
CA GLU A 11 -7.96 -20.01 14.35
C GLU A 11 -7.26 -18.67 14.52
N THR A 12 -5.96 -18.59 14.15
CA THR A 12 -5.19 -17.34 14.21
C THR A 12 -5.69 -16.33 13.17
N GLN A 13 -5.97 -16.79 11.95
CA GLN A 13 -6.56 -15.94 10.92
C GLN A 13 -7.89 -15.36 11.39
N LYS A 14 -8.76 -16.23 11.93
CA LYS A 14 -10.06 -15.80 12.46
C LYS A 14 -9.90 -14.77 13.59
N ALA A 15 -9.04 -15.05 14.57
CA ALA A 15 -8.80 -14.15 15.69
C ALA A 15 -8.28 -12.77 15.23
N PHE A 16 -7.38 -12.74 14.24
CA PHE A 16 -6.88 -11.49 13.66
C PHE A 16 -8.00 -10.69 12.96
N ILE A 17 -8.83 -11.34 12.18
CA ILE A 17 -9.93 -10.69 11.48
C ILE A 17 -11.01 -10.22 12.47
N ASP A 18 -11.34 -11.00 13.49
CA ASP A 18 -12.28 -10.60 14.54
C ASP A 18 -11.75 -9.38 15.33
N TYR A 19 -10.45 -9.35 15.66
CA TYR A 19 -9.79 -8.20 16.25
C TYR A 19 -9.99 -6.92 15.42
N LEU A 20 -9.74 -6.99 14.12
CA LEU A 20 -9.94 -5.86 13.23
C LEU A 20 -11.41 -5.46 13.15
N LYS A 21 -12.31 -6.41 12.90
CA LYS A 21 -13.75 -6.12 12.75
C LYS A 21 -14.38 -5.49 13.98
N THR A 22 -13.82 -5.76 15.16
CA THR A 22 -14.32 -5.20 16.43
C THR A 22 -13.71 -3.86 16.83
N GLY A 23 -12.78 -3.32 16.04
CA GLY A 23 -12.23 -1.96 16.24
C GLY A 23 -10.71 -1.91 16.43
N GLY A 24 -10.02 -3.03 16.22
CA GLY A 24 -8.57 -3.09 16.29
C GLY A 24 -7.87 -2.21 15.25
N GLY A 25 -6.66 -1.78 15.56
CA GLY A 25 -5.79 -1.05 14.64
C GLY A 25 -4.77 -1.98 13.98
N PHE A 26 -4.47 -1.77 12.71
CA PHE A 26 -3.46 -2.52 11.98
C PHE A 26 -2.57 -1.58 11.17
N VAL A 27 -1.26 -1.80 11.23
CA VAL A 27 -0.27 -1.05 10.46
C VAL A 27 0.43 -2.00 9.48
N VAL A 28 0.29 -1.70 8.20
CA VAL A 28 0.90 -2.44 7.09
C VAL A 28 2.08 -1.62 6.57
N VAL A 29 3.27 -2.17 6.64
CA VAL A 29 4.49 -1.49 6.19
C VAL A 29 5.17 -2.32 5.11
N HIS A 30 5.43 -1.69 3.98
CA HIS A 30 6.21 -2.21 2.88
C HIS A 30 5.77 -3.63 2.48
N ALA A 31 6.69 -4.59 2.49
CA ALA A 31 6.48 -5.96 2.03
C ALA A 31 5.46 -6.78 2.86
N ALA A 32 4.90 -6.23 3.93
CA ALA A 32 3.74 -6.85 4.58
C ALA A 32 2.56 -7.00 3.61
N ASN A 33 2.47 -6.15 2.59
CA ASN A 33 1.43 -6.24 1.56
C ASN A 33 1.69 -7.34 0.50
N ASN A 34 2.83 -8.01 0.53
CA ASN A 34 3.12 -9.15 -0.33
C ASN A 34 2.60 -10.47 0.26
N ALA A 35 2.37 -10.50 1.58
CA ALA A 35 1.92 -11.68 2.29
C ALA A 35 0.51 -12.11 1.87
N PHE A 36 0.22 -13.38 2.04
CA PHE A 36 -1.11 -13.98 2.01
C PHE A 36 -1.97 -13.62 0.78
N GLY A 37 -1.41 -13.69 -0.42
CA GLY A 37 -2.11 -13.36 -1.67
C GLY A 37 -3.46 -14.06 -1.86
N ASN A 38 -3.62 -15.25 -1.28
CA ASN A 38 -4.85 -16.06 -1.37
C ASN A 38 -5.79 -15.90 -0.17
N TRP A 39 -5.43 -15.13 0.86
CA TRP A 39 -6.30 -14.90 2.01
C TRP A 39 -7.15 -13.66 1.79
N LYS A 40 -8.42 -13.90 1.43
CA LYS A 40 -9.36 -12.86 1.01
C LYS A 40 -9.50 -11.73 2.03
N GLU A 41 -9.77 -12.07 3.28
CA GLU A 41 -10.02 -11.09 4.34
C GLU A 41 -8.77 -10.24 4.65
N TYR A 42 -7.57 -10.84 4.54
CA TYR A 42 -6.34 -10.08 4.66
C TYR A 42 -6.20 -9.06 3.52
N ASN A 43 -6.48 -9.47 2.28
CA ASN A 43 -6.42 -8.57 1.13
C ASN A 43 -7.48 -7.46 1.20
N GLU A 44 -8.67 -7.75 1.73
CA GLU A 44 -9.67 -6.73 2.02
C GLU A 44 -9.18 -5.73 3.07
N ALA A 45 -8.57 -6.22 4.16
CA ALA A 45 -8.07 -5.38 5.24
C ALA A 45 -6.90 -4.49 4.80
N ILE A 46 -5.95 -5.02 4.02
CA ILE A 46 -4.80 -4.21 3.57
C ILE A 46 -5.11 -3.32 2.37
N GLY A 47 -6.22 -3.53 1.67
CA GLY A 47 -6.70 -2.75 0.51
C GLY A 47 -5.94 -3.03 -0.79
N LEU A 48 -4.64 -2.91 -0.80
CA LEU A 48 -3.75 -3.16 -1.93
C LEU A 48 -2.59 -4.08 -1.53
N GLY A 49 -2.18 -4.94 -2.44
CA GLY A 49 -1.00 -5.78 -2.26
C GLY A 49 -0.28 -6.05 -3.58
N GLY A 50 0.94 -6.56 -3.48
CA GLY A 50 1.75 -6.92 -4.62
C GLY A 50 2.18 -8.37 -4.60
N TRP A 51 2.68 -8.86 -5.71
CA TRP A 51 3.25 -10.21 -5.86
C TRP A 51 2.29 -11.32 -5.34
N GLY A 52 2.82 -12.42 -4.85
CA GLY A 52 2.02 -13.49 -4.24
C GLY A 52 0.90 -14.04 -5.13
N GLY A 53 1.07 -14.03 -6.45
CA GLY A 53 0.06 -14.48 -7.41
C GLY A 53 -1.05 -13.47 -7.71
N ARG A 54 -0.96 -12.24 -7.21
CA ARG A 54 -1.99 -11.20 -7.45
C ARG A 54 -2.02 -10.80 -8.92
N ASN A 55 -3.23 -10.65 -9.43
CA ASN A 55 -3.55 -10.29 -10.82
C ASN A 55 -4.91 -9.57 -10.87
N GLU A 56 -5.52 -9.44 -12.04
CA GLU A 56 -6.82 -8.77 -12.22
C GLU A 56 -7.95 -9.32 -11.35
N LYS A 57 -7.88 -10.60 -10.95
CA LYS A 57 -8.87 -11.23 -10.05
C LYS A 57 -8.73 -10.75 -8.60
N SER A 58 -7.59 -10.17 -8.25
CA SER A 58 -7.36 -9.62 -6.91
C SER A 58 -8.01 -8.24 -6.72
N GLY A 59 -8.44 -7.60 -7.80
CA GLY A 59 -9.07 -6.28 -7.80
C GLY A 59 -8.35 -5.27 -8.71
N PRO A 60 -8.79 -4.02 -8.72
CA PRO A 60 -8.21 -2.97 -9.56
C PRO A 60 -6.82 -2.51 -9.10
N TYR A 61 -6.09 -1.88 -10.01
CA TYR A 61 -5.05 -0.92 -9.65
C TYR A 61 -5.70 0.36 -9.14
N ILE A 62 -5.08 1.01 -8.16
CA ILE A 62 -5.49 2.34 -7.68
C ILE A 62 -4.33 3.29 -7.89
N TYR A 63 -4.58 4.41 -8.55
CA TYR A 63 -3.60 5.47 -8.74
C TYR A 63 -4.27 6.83 -8.94
N VAL A 64 -3.49 7.89 -8.88
CA VAL A 64 -3.97 9.24 -9.21
C VAL A 64 -3.42 9.63 -10.58
N ASN A 65 -4.30 10.04 -11.49
CA ASN A 65 -3.92 10.44 -12.83
C ASN A 65 -3.36 11.88 -12.88
N ALA A 66 -2.97 12.33 -14.07
CA ALA A 66 -2.41 13.66 -14.28
C ALA A 66 -3.36 14.81 -13.89
N ASP A 67 -4.68 14.58 -13.96
CA ASP A 67 -5.71 15.56 -13.55
C ASP A 67 -5.95 15.56 -12.02
N GLY A 68 -5.19 14.77 -11.26
CA GLY A 68 -5.36 14.64 -9.82
C GLY A 68 -6.54 13.77 -9.39
N LYS A 69 -7.15 13.02 -10.30
CA LYS A 69 -8.30 12.15 -10.02
C LYS A 69 -7.86 10.75 -9.67
N LEU A 70 -8.50 10.17 -8.65
CA LEU A 70 -8.33 8.77 -8.29
C LEU A 70 -8.94 7.88 -9.39
N VAL A 71 -8.16 6.91 -9.84
CA VAL A 71 -8.55 5.93 -10.87
C VAL A 71 -8.59 4.54 -10.25
N ARG A 72 -9.64 3.79 -10.57
CA ARG A 72 -9.78 2.35 -10.31
C ARG A 72 -9.70 1.65 -11.66
N ASP A 73 -8.53 1.08 -11.96
CA ASP A 73 -8.23 0.47 -13.26
C ASP A 73 -8.32 -1.06 -13.15
N THR A 74 -9.31 -1.63 -13.83
CA THR A 74 -9.59 -3.08 -13.85
C THR A 74 -8.90 -3.82 -14.99
N SER A 75 -8.01 -3.16 -15.73
CA SER A 75 -7.30 -3.79 -16.84
C SER A 75 -6.54 -5.04 -16.39
N PRO A 76 -6.38 -6.06 -17.25
CA PRO A 76 -5.61 -7.26 -16.93
C PRO A 76 -4.15 -6.94 -16.61
N GLY A 77 -3.54 -7.76 -15.74
CA GLY A 77 -2.12 -7.65 -15.44
C GLY A 77 -1.76 -8.13 -14.06
N ARG A 78 -0.47 -8.29 -13.84
CA ARG A 78 0.12 -8.73 -12.55
C ARG A 78 -0.10 -7.69 -11.46
N GLY A 79 -0.09 -8.12 -10.21
CA GLY A 79 0.00 -7.25 -9.05
C GLY A 79 1.42 -7.14 -8.54
N GLY A 80 1.88 -5.90 -8.34
CA GLY A 80 3.17 -5.58 -7.75
C GLY A 80 4.31 -5.45 -8.74
N ASN A 81 4.99 -4.33 -8.63
CA ASN A 81 6.24 -4.00 -9.29
C ASN A 81 6.95 -2.93 -8.46
N HIS A 82 8.22 -2.80 -8.63
CA HIS A 82 9.02 -1.63 -8.28
C HIS A 82 10.15 -1.49 -9.29
N GLY A 83 10.63 -0.30 -9.47
CA GLY A 83 11.80 -0.04 -10.28
C GLY A 83 13.09 -0.05 -9.46
N ALA A 84 14.13 0.59 -10.00
CA ALA A 84 15.36 0.82 -9.25
C ALA A 84 15.10 1.73 -8.05
N GLN A 85 15.76 1.45 -6.93
CA GLN A 85 15.71 2.32 -5.74
C GLN A 85 16.22 3.73 -6.06
N HIS A 86 15.42 4.73 -5.71
CA HIS A 86 15.76 6.14 -5.93
C HIS A 86 15.02 7.02 -4.91
N PRO A 87 15.49 8.24 -4.66
CA PRO A 87 14.69 9.23 -3.93
C PRO A 87 13.49 9.67 -4.76
N PHE A 88 12.34 9.87 -4.11
CA PHE A 88 11.13 10.33 -4.78
C PHE A 88 10.33 11.30 -3.93
N VAL A 89 9.60 12.20 -4.58
CA VAL A 89 8.74 13.16 -3.88
C VAL A 89 7.41 12.51 -3.53
N VAL A 90 7.08 12.50 -2.24
CA VAL A 90 5.75 12.13 -1.76
C VAL A 90 4.89 13.38 -1.65
N THR A 91 3.67 13.33 -2.20
CA THR A 91 2.71 14.43 -2.22
C THR A 91 1.49 14.06 -1.40
N VAL A 92 1.16 14.85 -0.38
CA VAL A 92 -0.05 14.71 0.42
C VAL A 92 -1.27 15.08 -0.42
N ARG A 93 -2.30 14.24 -0.41
CA ARG A 93 -3.56 14.41 -1.14
C ARG A 93 -4.72 14.86 -0.24
N ASP A 94 -4.66 14.50 1.03
CA ASP A 94 -5.60 14.98 2.05
C ASP A 94 -4.83 15.45 3.29
N SER A 95 -4.65 16.75 3.45
CA SER A 95 -3.97 17.37 4.57
C SER A 95 -4.83 17.51 5.84
N LYS A 96 -6.13 17.18 5.75
CA LYS A 96 -7.07 17.29 6.86
C LYS A 96 -7.23 15.97 7.60
N HIS A 97 -6.88 14.86 6.98
CA HIS A 97 -6.97 13.53 7.59
C HIS A 97 -6.06 13.43 8.82
N PRO A 98 -6.48 12.80 9.93
CA PRO A 98 -5.68 12.70 11.15
C PRO A 98 -4.25 12.17 10.94
N VAL A 99 -4.04 11.25 10.00
CA VAL A 99 -2.72 10.68 9.68
C VAL A 99 -1.77 11.71 9.07
N THR A 100 -2.29 12.59 8.22
CA THR A 100 -1.47 13.55 7.42
C THR A 100 -1.55 14.98 7.94
N LYS A 101 -2.39 15.22 8.95
CA LYS A 101 -2.55 16.54 9.56
C LYS A 101 -1.24 17.02 10.18
N GLY A 102 -0.77 18.17 9.72
CA GLY A 102 0.49 18.77 10.18
C GLY A 102 1.73 18.27 9.44
N MET A 103 1.58 17.32 8.51
CA MET A 103 2.68 16.95 7.61
C MET A 103 2.90 18.03 6.54
N PRO A 104 4.13 18.17 6.01
CA PRO A 104 4.36 19.04 4.85
C PRO A 104 3.54 18.53 3.67
N GLY A 105 3.10 19.45 2.79
CA GLY A 105 2.34 19.08 1.58
C GLY A 105 3.11 18.18 0.62
N GLN A 106 4.44 18.26 0.67
CA GLN A 106 5.38 17.41 -0.06
C GLN A 106 6.67 17.24 0.74
N TRP A 107 7.32 16.08 0.57
CA TRP A 107 8.68 15.87 1.06
C TRP A 107 9.46 14.94 0.12
N LEU A 108 10.77 15.08 0.12
CA LEU A 108 11.64 14.13 -0.55
C LEU A 108 11.81 12.91 0.37
N HIS A 109 11.28 11.78 -0.09
CA HIS A 109 11.54 10.49 0.53
C HIS A 109 12.92 10.01 0.09
N GLU A 110 13.68 9.48 1.03
CA GLU A 110 15.04 8.99 0.78
C GLU A 110 15.02 7.79 -0.18
N LYS A 111 16.16 7.36 -0.64
CA LYS A 111 16.32 6.24 -1.57
C LYS A 111 15.61 4.98 -1.08
N ASP A 112 14.57 4.56 -1.78
CA ASP A 112 13.69 3.44 -1.42
C ASP A 112 13.12 2.78 -2.67
N GLU A 113 12.40 1.66 -2.50
CA GLU A 113 11.60 1.04 -3.55
C GLU A 113 10.23 1.71 -3.63
N LEU A 114 9.97 2.42 -4.73
CA LEU A 114 8.62 2.90 -5.01
C LEU A 114 7.80 1.71 -5.53
N TYR A 115 6.96 1.12 -4.68
CA TYR A 115 6.03 0.07 -5.09
C TYR A 115 4.94 0.63 -6.00
N ASP A 116 4.73 -0.02 -7.12
CA ASP A 116 3.70 0.29 -8.08
C ASP A 116 2.93 -0.95 -8.54
N LEU A 117 1.93 -0.79 -9.39
CA LEU A 117 1.05 -1.87 -9.83
C LEU A 117 0.44 -2.69 -8.69
N LEU A 118 0.28 -2.11 -7.50
CA LEU A 118 -0.40 -2.79 -6.41
C LEU A 118 -1.87 -2.99 -6.78
N ARG A 119 -2.41 -4.16 -6.46
CA ARG A 119 -3.80 -4.55 -6.73
C ARG A 119 -4.48 -5.05 -5.46
N GLY A 120 -5.75 -4.85 -5.40
CA GLY A 120 -6.53 -5.37 -4.28
C GLY A 120 -7.97 -4.92 -4.37
N PRO A 121 -8.83 -5.40 -3.45
CA PRO A 121 -10.22 -4.98 -3.41
C PRO A 121 -10.35 -3.46 -3.30
N ALA A 122 -9.46 -2.82 -2.54
CA ALA A 122 -9.43 -1.38 -2.29
C ALA A 122 -10.82 -0.83 -1.91
N GLU A 123 -11.59 -1.64 -1.18
CA GLU A 123 -12.87 -1.25 -0.61
C GLU A 123 -12.61 -0.35 0.60
N ASN A 124 -13.43 0.69 0.78
CA ASN A 124 -13.32 1.63 1.92
C ASN A 124 -11.91 2.20 2.11
N MET A 125 -11.19 2.40 1.03
CA MET A 125 -9.81 2.91 1.01
C MET A 125 -9.79 4.42 0.77
N THR A 126 -9.00 5.13 1.57
CA THR A 126 -8.73 6.55 1.40
C THR A 126 -7.26 6.77 1.10
N VAL A 127 -6.93 7.30 -0.08
CA VAL A 127 -5.54 7.64 -0.47
C VAL A 127 -5.16 8.99 0.13
N LEU A 128 -4.13 9.01 0.97
CA LEU A 128 -3.68 10.19 1.72
C LEU A 128 -2.44 10.84 1.13
N ALA A 129 -1.54 10.04 0.53
CA ALA A 129 -0.36 10.56 -0.15
C ALA A 129 0.04 9.65 -1.31
N THR A 130 0.69 10.22 -2.31
CA THR A 130 1.14 9.52 -3.53
C THR A 130 2.54 9.95 -3.92
N ALA A 131 3.25 9.08 -4.67
CA ALA A 131 4.48 9.46 -5.36
C ALA A 131 4.39 9.10 -6.85
N TYR A 132 5.11 9.85 -7.68
CA TYR A 132 5.16 9.60 -9.12
C TYR A 132 6.16 8.50 -9.44
N GLY A 133 5.67 7.38 -9.94
CA GLY A 133 6.50 6.26 -10.39
C GLY A 133 7.17 6.58 -11.73
N SER A 134 8.36 7.19 -11.68
CA SER A 134 9.08 7.61 -12.88
C SER A 134 9.47 6.43 -13.76
N LYS A 135 9.19 6.55 -15.06
CA LYS A 135 9.61 5.57 -16.08
C LYS A 135 11.12 5.44 -16.18
N GLU A 136 11.86 6.48 -15.85
CA GLU A 136 13.32 6.49 -15.79
C GLU A 136 13.87 5.41 -14.85
N PHE A 137 13.17 5.18 -13.74
CA PHE A 137 13.53 4.17 -12.75
C PHE A 137 12.73 2.86 -12.89
N GLY A 138 11.98 2.69 -13.98
CA GLY A 138 11.17 1.48 -14.23
C GLY A 138 9.76 1.52 -13.63
N GLY A 139 9.30 2.70 -13.23
CA GLY A 139 7.95 2.93 -12.71
C GLY A 139 6.88 3.07 -13.80
N THR A 140 5.64 3.21 -13.39
CA THR A 140 4.44 3.21 -14.25
C THR A 140 4.20 4.50 -15.01
N GLY A 141 4.79 5.63 -14.60
CA GLY A 141 4.51 6.97 -15.14
C GLY A 141 3.23 7.59 -14.61
N ARG A 142 2.76 7.16 -13.44
CA ARG A 142 1.57 7.67 -12.75
C ARG A 142 1.82 7.83 -11.25
N HIS A 143 0.92 8.49 -10.53
CA HIS A 143 1.04 8.68 -9.09
C HIS A 143 0.47 7.48 -8.34
N GLU A 144 1.33 6.70 -7.73
CA GLU A 144 0.99 5.50 -6.95
C GLU A 144 0.71 5.86 -5.48
N PRO A 145 -0.22 5.16 -4.80
CA PRO A 145 -0.50 5.38 -3.39
C PRO A 145 0.69 5.01 -2.50
N MET A 146 1.14 5.96 -1.68
CA MET A 146 2.25 5.77 -0.74
C MET A 146 1.82 5.80 0.73
N ILE A 147 0.70 6.46 1.02
CA ILE A 147 0.04 6.41 2.33
C ILE A 147 -1.45 6.33 2.09
N PHE A 148 -2.10 5.37 2.70
CA PHE A 148 -3.55 5.23 2.64
C PHE A 148 -4.10 4.53 3.88
N THR A 149 -5.39 4.66 4.10
CA THR A 149 -6.12 3.96 5.15
C THR A 149 -7.22 3.11 4.57
N VAL A 150 -7.59 2.07 5.30
CA VAL A 150 -8.74 1.21 4.97
C VAL A 150 -9.60 1.07 6.23
N ASP A 151 -10.88 1.29 6.09
CA ASP A 151 -11.86 0.97 7.14
C ASP A 151 -12.32 -0.48 6.95
N TYR A 152 -12.00 -1.36 7.90
CA TYR A 152 -12.36 -2.77 7.87
C TYR A 152 -13.23 -3.16 9.06
N GLY A 153 -14.53 -3.27 8.85
CA GLY A 153 -15.48 -3.38 9.94
C GLY A 153 -15.49 -2.11 10.80
N LYS A 154 -15.17 -2.24 12.10
CA LYS A 154 -14.91 -1.09 12.99
C LYS A 154 -13.42 -0.78 13.12
N GLY A 155 -12.56 -1.57 12.53
CA GLY A 155 -11.11 -1.45 12.58
C GLY A 155 -10.58 -0.38 11.63
N ARG A 156 -9.37 0.08 11.93
CA ARG A 156 -8.65 1.09 11.16
C ARG A 156 -7.31 0.52 10.73
N VAL A 157 -7.09 0.52 9.43
CA VAL A 157 -5.83 0.03 8.85
C VAL A 157 -5.09 1.21 8.26
N PHE A 158 -3.84 1.39 8.68
CA PHE A 158 -2.88 2.27 8.02
C PHE A 158 -1.99 1.44 7.14
N HIS A 159 -1.73 1.88 5.92
CA HIS A 159 -0.86 1.17 5.00
C HIS A 159 0.09 2.15 4.32
N THR A 160 1.38 1.81 4.34
CA THR A 160 2.42 2.44 3.53
C THR A 160 3.26 1.38 2.83
N PRO A 161 3.39 1.41 1.49
CA PRO A 161 4.30 0.53 0.77
C PRO A 161 5.77 0.99 0.82
N MET A 162 6.08 2.13 1.45
CA MET A 162 7.44 2.60 1.69
C MET A 162 8.11 1.82 2.83
N GLY A 163 9.44 1.85 2.90
CA GLY A 163 10.20 1.34 4.03
C GLY A 163 11.00 0.06 3.77
N HIS A 164 11.49 -0.13 2.54
CA HIS A 164 12.39 -1.26 2.26
C HIS A 164 13.65 -1.19 3.14
N GLY A 165 14.11 0.00 3.41
CA GLY A 165 15.32 0.22 4.17
C GLY A 165 16.59 -0.04 3.35
N ILE A 166 17.65 0.65 3.75
CA ILE A 166 19.01 0.41 3.25
C ILE A 166 19.86 0.19 4.49
N TYR A 167 20.76 -0.77 4.42
CA TYR A 167 21.61 -1.21 5.57
C TYR A 167 22.34 -0.11 6.32
N SER A 168 22.53 1.05 5.76
CA SER A 168 23.19 2.19 6.41
C SER A 168 22.25 3.35 6.74
N GLN A 169 20.96 3.20 6.48
CA GLN A 169 19.97 4.25 6.68
C GLN A 169 18.88 3.72 7.61
N GLU A 170 19.00 4.09 8.84
CA GLU A 170 17.98 3.86 9.84
C GLU A 170 16.80 4.80 9.56
N CYS A 171 15.60 4.29 9.71
CA CYS A 171 14.37 5.08 9.65
C CYS A 171 14.12 5.78 8.30
N VAL A 172 14.44 5.16 7.19
CA VAL A 172 14.15 5.72 5.87
C VAL A 172 12.65 5.98 5.72
N GLY A 173 12.27 7.23 5.74
CA GLY A 173 10.90 7.68 5.46
C GLY A 173 9.90 7.61 6.60
N PHE A 174 10.35 7.46 7.83
CA PHE A 174 9.46 7.49 9.00
C PHE A 174 9.90 8.51 10.03
#